data_de27d92b765a04904b49e13914be7960
#
_entry.id   de27d92b765a04904b49e13914be7960
#
_cell.length_a   1.000
_cell.length_b   1.000
_cell.length_c   1.000
_cell.angle_alpha   90.00
_cell.angle_beta   90.00
_cell.angle_gamma   90.00
#
_symmetry.space_group_name_H-M   'P 1'
#
loop_
_entity.id
_entity.type
_entity.pdbx_description
1 polymer ?
#
loop_
_entity_poly.entity_id
_entity_poly.type
_entity_poly.pdbx_seq_one_letter_code
_entity_poly.pdbx_strand_id
1 'polypeptide(L)'
;MAKAAGLGADMVFLDLEDAVAPLEKEAARGQVVEAINTLDWGEAVLCVRVNAWDTEWTYRDVIDVVENASERLDELMLPKAQSAADVQALDMLLTQIEKVTGRKSSVGIEAQIETARGLINVEEICAASSRLETIIFGPADFAASTEMPVLTGGVQIPEYPGDHFHYVFSKI
;
A
#
# COMPACT_ATOMS: atom_id res chain seq x y z
N MET A 1 11.19 7.35 -10.44
CA MET A 1 11.63 7.42 -9.05
C MET A 1 12.48 8.68 -8.77
N ALA A 2 13.61 8.95 -9.45
CA ALA A 2 14.44 10.14 -9.20
C ALA A 2 13.70 11.49 -9.22
N LYS A 3 12.71 11.67 -10.11
CA LYS A 3 11.87 12.87 -10.11
C LYS A 3 11.04 13.00 -8.82
N ALA A 4 10.51 11.90 -8.29
CA ALA A 4 9.69 11.91 -7.09
C ALA A 4 10.50 12.30 -5.84
N ALA A 5 11.74 11.84 -5.73
CA ALA A 5 12.64 12.19 -4.63
C ALA A 5 12.88 13.71 -4.48
N GLY A 6 12.81 14.47 -5.58
CA GLY A 6 13.02 15.92 -5.58
C GLY A 6 11.76 16.78 -5.45
N LEU A 7 10.57 16.20 -5.23
CA LEU A 7 9.31 16.96 -5.21
C LEU A 7 8.97 17.60 -3.87
N GLY A 8 9.64 17.24 -2.77
CA GLY A 8 9.35 17.73 -1.42
C GLY A 8 7.96 17.32 -0.92
N ALA A 9 7.51 16.13 -1.28
CA ALA A 9 6.28 15.55 -0.76
C ALA A 9 6.51 15.03 0.68
N ASP A 10 5.47 15.05 1.51
CA ASP A 10 5.54 14.50 2.88
C ASP A 10 5.63 12.97 2.86
N MET A 11 5.05 12.32 1.83
CA MET A 11 5.11 10.89 1.62
C MET A 11 5.27 10.57 0.14
N VAL A 12 6.06 9.54 -0.16
CA VAL A 12 6.22 8.99 -1.51
C VAL A 12 6.04 7.48 -1.45
N PHE A 13 5.15 6.94 -2.28
CA PHE A 13 5.11 5.49 -2.45
C PHE A 13 5.66 5.06 -3.81
N LEU A 14 6.40 3.95 -3.79
CA LEU A 14 6.92 3.25 -4.96
C LEU A 14 6.00 2.07 -5.27
N ASP A 15 5.53 1.97 -6.50
CA ASP A 15 4.47 1.02 -6.85
C ASP A 15 5.01 -0.26 -7.47
N LEU A 16 4.60 -1.41 -6.93
CA LEU A 16 4.80 -2.73 -7.50
C LEU A 16 3.50 -3.35 -8.02
N GLU A 17 2.35 -2.67 -7.81
CA GLU A 17 1.04 -3.18 -8.19
C GLU A 17 0.64 -2.69 -9.59
N ASP A 18 -0.40 -1.89 -9.70
CA ASP A 18 -1.09 -1.56 -10.95
C ASP A 18 -0.24 -0.82 -11.97
N ALA A 19 0.75 -0.04 -11.54
CA ALA A 19 1.67 0.65 -12.45
C ALA A 19 2.72 -0.27 -13.09
N VAL A 20 2.78 -1.54 -12.69
CA VAL A 20 3.80 -2.50 -13.17
C VAL A 20 3.14 -3.66 -13.89
N ALA A 21 3.50 -3.86 -15.17
CA ALA A 21 3.03 -4.99 -15.95
C ALA A 21 3.48 -6.34 -15.34
N PRO A 22 2.67 -7.42 -15.47
CA PRO A 22 2.99 -8.73 -14.88
C PRO A 22 4.39 -9.25 -15.19
N LEU A 23 4.86 -9.10 -16.41
CA LEU A 23 6.19 -9.56 -16.83
C LEU A 23 7.35 -8.71 -16.28
N GLU A 24 7.07 -7.53 -15.77
CA GLU A 24 8.05 -6.58 -15.23
C GLU A 24 8.13 -6.60 -13.70
N LYS A 25 7.26 -7.35 -13.01
CA LYS A 25 7.17 -7.38 -11.54
C LYS A 25 8.51 -7.70 -10.87
N GLU A 26 9.24 -8.69 -11.36
CA GLU A 26 10.54 -9.07 -10.81
C GLU A 26 11.59 -7.96 -10.98
N ALA A 27 11.67 -7.40 -12.19
CA ALA A 27 12.60 -6.30 -12.46
C ALA A 27 12.26 -5.04 -11.64
N ALA A 28 10.98 -4.75 -11.47
CA ALA A 28 10.50 -3.61 -10.69
C ALA A 28 10.92 -3.68 -9.21
N ARG A 29 10.89 -4.87 -8.58
CA ARG A 29 11.38 -5.05 -7.20
C ARG A 29 12.82 -4.59 -7.05
N GLY A 30 13.71 -5.05 -7.95
CA GLY A 30 15.12 -4.63 -7.94
C GLY A 30 15.29 -3.12 -8.12
N GLN A 31 14.52 -2.51 -9.02
CA GLN A 31 14.55 -1.06 -9.24
C GLN A 31 14.04 -0.27 -8.03
N VAL A 32 13.01 -0.76 -7.33
CA VAL A 32 12.48 -0.15 -6.11
C VAL A 32 13.53 -0.21 -5.01
N VAL A 33 14.14 -1.36 -4.77
CA VAL A 33 15.22 -1.53 -3.78
C VAL A 33 16.40 -0.62 -4.09
N GLU A 34 16.85 -0.57 -5.35
CA GLU A 34 17.93 0.33 -5.78
C GLU A 34 17.56 1.80 -5.49
N ALA A 35 16.34 2.21 -5.81
CA ALA A 35 15.89 3.59 -5.58
C ALA A 35 15.84 3.93 -4.08
N ILE A 36 15.37 3.03 -3.22
CA ILE A 36 15.37 3.21 -1.76
C ILE A 36 16.80 3.42 -1.25
N ASN A 37 17.73 2.64 -1.76
CA ASN A 37 19.10 2.59 -1.26
C ASN A 37 20.01 3.70 -1.79
N THR A 38 19.67 4.30 -2.94
CA THR A 38 20.60 5.21 -3.64
C THR A 38 20.11 6.64 -3.79
N LEU A 39 18.80 6.88 -3.74
CA LEU A 39 18.24 8.22 -3.90
C LEU A 39 18.11 8.93 -2.54
N ASP A 40 18.25 10.25 -2.57
CA ASP A 40 17.98 11.11 -1.41
C ASP A 40 16.48 11.43 -1.34
N TRP A 41 15.80 10.84 -0.38
CA TRP A 41 14.37 11.01 -0.14
C TRP A 41 14.04 12.11 0.88
N GLY A 42 15.07 12.75 1.46
CA GLY A 42 14.89 13.78 2.50
C GLY A 42 14.11 13.25 3.70
N GLU A 43 13.14 14.03 4.17
CA GLU A 43 12.29 13.71 5.34
C GLU A 43 10.96 13.00 4.92
N ALA A 44 10.74 12.76 3.64
CA ALA A 44 9.48 12.15 3.19
C ALA A 44 9.33 10.72 3.75
N VAL A 45 8.15 10.32 4.18
CA VAL A 45 7.83 8.91 4.47
C VAL A 45 7.95 8.11 3.18
N LEU A 46 8.74 7.05 3.20
CA LEU A 46 9.00 6.22 2.02
C LEU A 46 8.27 4.88 2.14
N CYS A 47 7.24 4.73 1.34
CA CYS A 47 6.37 3.57 1.30
C CYS A 47 6.59 2.75 0.02
N VAL A 48 6.33 1.44 0.05
CA VAL A 48 6.26 0.58 -1.13
C VAL A 48 4.89 -0.08 -1.18
N ARG A 49 4.13 0.15 -2.26
CA ARG A 49 2.90 -0.58 -2.51
C ARG A 49 3.23 -1.94 -3.12
N VAL A 50 2.99 -2.99 -2.35
CA VAL A 50 3.14 -4.39 -2.80
C VAL A 50 1.91 -4.86 -3.58
N ASN A 51 1.97 -6.04 -4.19
CA ASN A 51 0.79 -6.63 -4.81
C ASN A 51 -0.19 -7.18 -3.75
N ALA A 52 -1.47 -7.32 -4.10
CA ALA A 52 -2.51 -7.83 -3.21
C ALA A 52 -2.33 -9.34 -2.91
N TRP A 53 -2.87 -9.81 -1.77
CA TRP A 53 -2.72 -11.20 -1.32
C TRP A 53 -3.33 -12.26 -2.24
N ASP A 54 -4.23 -11.89 -3.13
CA ASP A 54 -4.83 -12.78 -4.12
C ASP A 54 -3.95 -12.98 -5.36
N THR A 55 -2.75 -12.40 -5.37
CA THR A 55 -1.77 -12.53 -6.44
C THR A 55 -0.62 -13.47 -6.06
N GLU A 56 0.13 -13.92 -7.06
CA GLU A 56 1.32 -14.76 -6.87
C GLU A 56 2.58 -13.96 -6.49
N TRP A 57 2.51 -12.62 -6.44
CA TRP A 57 3.69 -11.77 -6.28
C TRP A 57 3.92 -11.25 -4.87
N THR A 58 2.86 -11.09 -4.07
CA THR A 58 2.89 -10.39 -2.77
C THR A 58 4.01 -10.85 -1.84
N TYR A 59 4.12 -12.16 -1.63
CA TYR A 59 5.12 -12.69 -0.71
C TYR A 59 6.56 -12.37 -1.16
N ARG A 60 6.82 -12.40 -2.48
CA ARG A 60 8.11 -12.02 -3.03
C ARG A 60 8.35 -10.52 -2.94
N ASP A 61 7.34 -9.70 -3.17
CA ASP A 61 7.46 -8.26 -3.01
C ASP A 61 7.89 -7.91 -1.58
N VAL A 62 7.21 -8.49 -0.59
CA VAL A 62 7.53 -8.25 0.83
C VAL A 62 8.94 -8.74 1.17
N ILE A 63 9.28 -9.98 0.84
CA ILE A 63 10.57 -10.57 1.19
C ILE A 63 11.70 -9.81 0.49
N ASP A 64 11.65 -9.72 -0.85
CA ASP A 64 12.76 -9.17 -1.65
C ASP A 64 12.99 -7.68 -1.33
N VAL A 65 11.90 -6.91 -1.11
CA VAL A 65 12.02 -5.50 -0.77
C VAL A 65 12.56 -5.31 0.64
N VAL A 66 11.98 -5.95 1.65
CA VAL A 66 12.35 -5.70 3.05
C VAL A 66 13.72 -6.28 3.41
N GLU A 67 14.11 -7.41 2.82
CA GLU A 67 15.44 -7.98 3.03
C GLU A 67 16.57 -7.11 2.43
N ASN A 68 16.31 -6.41 1.33
CA ASN A 68 17.33 -5.71 0.56
C ASN A 68 17.27 -4.18 0.66
N ALA A 69 16.15 -3.62 1.15
CA ALA A 69 16.04 -2.18 1.38
C ALA A 69 16.79 -1.75 2.64
N SER A 70 17.39 -0.56 2.58
CA SER A 70 18.01 0.09 3.74
C SER A 70 16.94 0.45 4.80
N GLU A 71 17.42 0.92 5.96
CA GLU A 71 16.54 1.43 7.05
C GLU A 71 15.66 2.62 6.61
N ARG A 72 15.85 3.12 5.39
CA ARG A 72 15.09 4.23 4.81
C ARG A 72 13.69 3.83 4.33
N LEU A 73 13.41 2.54 4.18
CA LEU A 73 12.06 2.05 3.96
C LEU A 73 11.27 2.21 5.25
N ASP A 74 10.22 3.04 5.24
CA ASP A 74 9.40 3.31 6.42
C ASP A 74 8.18 2.38 6.47
N GLU A 75 7.48 2.19 5.34
CA GLU A 75 6.19 1.47 5.31
C GLU A 75 6.03 0.57 4.08
N LEU A 76 5.18 -0.45 4.22
CA LEU A 76 4.57 -1.16 3.09
C LEU A 76 3.08 -0.85 3.01
N MET A 77 2.61 -0.47 1.83
CA MET A 77 1.19 -0.33 1.52
C MET A 77 0.63 -1.66 1.03
N LEU A 78 -0.36 -2.18 1.75
CA LEU A 78 -1.10 -3.38 1.40
C LEU A 78 -2.38 -3.00 0.65
N PRO A 79 -2.43 -3.21 -0.69
CA PRO A 79 -3.63 -2.94 -1.46
C PRO A 79 -4.71 -3.98 -1.16
N LYS A 80 -5.96 -3.63 -1.46
CA LYS A 80 -7.12 -4.53 -1.37
C LYS A 80 -7.24 -5.25 -0.02
N ALA A 81 -6.87 -4.57 1.08
CA ALA A 81 -7.05 -5.11 2.42
C ALA A 81 -8.54 -5.36 2.71
N GLN A 82 -8.91 -6.60 3.02
CA GLN A 82 -10.30 -7.02 3.18
C GLN A 82 -10.64 -7.54 4.58
N SER A 83 -9.62 -7.82 5.40
CA SER A 83 -9.81 -8.38 6.75
C SER A 83 -8.63 -8.08 7.65
N ALA A 84 -8.84 -8.21 8.97
CA ALA A 84 -7.76 -8.18 9.96
C ALA A 84 -6.65 -9.21 9.64
N ALA A 85 -7.02 -10.38 9.09
CA ALA A 85 -6.07 -11.43 8.76
C ALA A 85 -5.05 -10.99 7.69
N ASP A 86 -5.43 -10.14 6.76
CA ASP A 86 -4.54 -9.64 5.71
C ASP A 86 -3.40 -8.81 6.30
N VAL A 87 -3.73 -7.93 7.25
CA VAL A 87 -2.76 -7.10 7.96
C VAL A 87 -1.91 -7.95 8.91
N GLN A 88 -2.52 -8.89 9.63
CA GLN A 88 -1.81 -9.79 10.54
C GLN A 88 -0.81 -10.70 9.80
N ALA A 89 -1.16 -11.18 8.62
CA ALA A 89 -0.26 -11.97 7.79
C ALA A 89 0.98 -11.15 7.36
N LEU A 90 0.79 -9.89 6.98
CA LEU A 90 1.88 -8.98 6.64
C LEU A 90 2.75 -8.70 7.87
N ASP A 91 2.16 -8.39 9.03
CA ASP A 91 2.89 -8.16 10.27
C ASP A 91 3.76 -9.37 10.68
N MET A 92 3.20 -10.58 10.61
CA MET A 92 3.96 -11.80 10.91
C MET A 92 5.16 -11.96 9.97
N LEU A 93 4.97 -11.72 8.68
CA LEU A 93 6.04 -11.82 7.69
C LEU A 93 7.12 -10.77 7.93
N LEU A 94 6.74 -9.51 8.11
CA LEU A 94 7.66 -8.42 8.46
C LEU A 94 8.46 -8.73 9.71
N THR A 95 7.81 -9.20 10.76
CA THR A 95 8.47 -9.56 12.02
C THR A 95 9.53 -10.64 11.83
N GLN A 96 9.30 -11.62 10.96
CA GLN A 96 10.27 -12.67 10.67
C GLN A 96 11.46 -12.14 9.88
N ILE A 97 11.20 -11.34 8.85
CA ILE A 97 12.25 -10.76 8.00
C ILE A 97 13.15 -9.82 8.83
N GLU A 98 12.57 -8.93 9.63
CA GLU A 98 13.30 -8.01 10.49
C GLU A 98 14.22 -8.74 11.49
N LYS A 99 13.77 -9.85 12.05
CA LYS A 99 14.60 -10.69 12.93
C LYS A 99 15.79 -11.32 12.20
N VAL A 100 15.57 -11.79 10.98
CA VAL A 100 16.64 -12.43 10.17
C VAL A 100 17.64 -11.41 9.67
N THR A 101 17.17 -10.26 9.21
CA THR A 101 18.04 -9.19 8.68
C THR A 101 18.71 -8.37 9.77
N GLY A 102 18.20 -8.43 11.00
CA GLY A 102 18.70 -7.60 12.11
C GLY A 102 18.32 -6.12 11.96
N ARG A 103 17.24 -5.83 11.23
CA ARG A 103 16.71 -4.47 11.04
C ARG A 103 16.40 -3.81 12.38
N LYS A 104 16.76 -2.53 12.52
CA LYS A 104 16.64 -1.78 13.78
C LYS A 104 15.30 -1.05 13.90
N SER A 105 14.80 -0.52 12.76
CA SER A 105 13.49 0.12 12.67
C SER A 105 12.47 -0.88 12.15
N SER A 106 11.30 -0.94 12.79
CA SER A 106 10.17 -1.70 12.27
C SER A 106 9.63 -1.03 11.01
N VAL A 107 9.24 -1.86 10.04
CA VAL A 107 8.50 -1.38 8.85
C VAL A 107 7.03 -1.25 9.23
N GLY A 108 6.46 -0.06 9.01
CA GLY A 108 5.04 0.22 9.20
C GLY A 108 4.17 -0.45 8.13
N ILE A 109 2.87 -0.41 8.35
CA ILE A 109 1.86 -0.89 7.39
C ILE A 109 0.88 0.25 7.09
N GLU A 110 0.64 0.49 5.82
CA GLU A 110 -0.48 1.26 5.32
C GLU A 110 -1.49 0.30 4.67
N ALA A 111 -2.76 0.35 5.06
CA ALA A 111 -3.79 -0.50 4.46
C ALA A 111 -4.66 0.29 3.47
N GLN A 112 -4.73 -0.17 2.22
CA GLN A 112 -5.57 0.45 1.21
C GLN A 112 -6.95 -0.19 1.21
N ILE A 113 -7.96 0.61 1.56
CA ILE A 113 -9.38 0.23 1.57
C ILE A 113 -9.98 0.58 0.21
N GLU A 114 -10.21 -0.43 -0.60
CA GLU A 114 -10.64 -0.25 -1.99
C GLU A 114 -11.57 -1.37 -2.49
N THR A 115 -12.19 -2.08 -1.54
CA THR A 115 -13.26 -3.04 -1.82
C THR A 115 -14.41 -2.84 -0.85
N ALA A 116 -15.62 -3.24 -1.26
CA ALA A 116 -16.79 -3.22 -0.37
C ALA A 116 -16.55 -4.04 0.91
N ARG A 117 -15.85 -5.17 0.80
CA ARG A 117 -15.51 -6.03 1.93
C ARG A 117 -14.52 -5.35 2.88
N GLY A 118 -13.49 -4.70 2.35
CA GLY A 118 -12.53 -3.93 3.16
C GLY A 118 -13.23 -2.82 3.94
N LEU A 119 -14.14 -2.09 3.29
CA LEU A 119 -14.91 -1.03 3.97
C LEU A 119 -15.80 -1.56 5.10
N ILE A 120 -16.45 -2.71 4.91
CA ILE A 120 -17.28 -3.34 5.96
C ILE A 120 -16.42 -3.72 7.16
N ASN A 121 -15.20 -4.20 6.94
CA ASN A 121 -14.29 -4.71 7.96
C ASN A 121 -13.25 -3.67 8.42
N VAL A 122 -13.38 -2.39 8.06
CA VAL A 122 -12.35 -1.39 8.31
C VAL A 122 -11.96 -1.27 9.79
N GLU A 123 -12.90 -1.38 10.72
CA GLU A 123 -12.62 -1.33 12.16
C GLU A 123 -11.74 -2.50 12.63
N GLU A 124 -11.99 -3.71 12.11
CA GLU A 124 -11.16 -4.88 12.41
C GLU A 124 -9.78 -4.75 11.76
N ILE A 125 -9.70 -4.21 10.56
CA ILE A 125 -8.45 -3.92 9.86
C ILE A 125 -7.63 -2.93 10.69
N CYS A 126 -8.22 -1.83 11.13
CA CYS A 126 -7.55 -0.82 11.94
C CYS A 126 -7.03 -1.35 13.29
N ALA A 127 -7.70 -2.35 13.85
CA ALA A 127 -7.31 -2.97 15.12
C ALA A 127 -6.34 -4.17 14.96
N ALA A 128 -5.98 -4.54 13.73
CA ALA A 128 -5.32 -5.81 13.44
C ALA A 128 -3.86 -5.90 13.90
N SER A 129 -3.13 -4.79 13.88
CA SER A 129 -1.71 -4.73 14.22
C SER A 129 -1.32 -3.35 14.74
N SER A 130 -0.36 -3.32 15.66
CA SER A 130 0.28 -2.07 16.10
C SER A 130 1.21 -1.45 15.05
N ARG A 131 1.51 -2.18 13.95
CA ARG A 131 2.27 -1.66 12.81
C ARG A 131 1.41 -0.88 11.83
N LEU A 132 0.07 -1.00 11.92
CA LEU A 132 -0.81 -0.25 11.05
C LEU A 132 -0.79 1.22 11.47
N GLU A 133 -0.19 2.06 10.64
CA GLU A 133 -0.01 3.49 10.89
C GLU A 133 -1.07 4.33 10.19
N THR A 134 -1.42 3.93 8.96
CA THR A 134 -2.37 4.69 8.14
C THR A 134 -3.31 3.77 7.37
N ILE A 135 -4.45 4.33 6.97
CA ILE A 135 -5.34 3.74 5.99
C ILE A 135 -5.58 4.74 4.86
N ILE A 136 -5.68 4.25 3.63
CA ILE A 136 -5.94 5.07 2.46
C ILE A 136 -7.14 4.50 1.69
N PHE A 137 -7.93 5.38 1.08
CA PHE A 137 -9.04 4.99 0.23
C PHE A 137 -8.63 4.91 -1.25
N GLY A 138 -8.87 3.76 -1.89
CA GLY A 138 -8.67 3.55 -3.33
C GLY A 138 -9.99 3.68 -4.11
N PRO A 139 -10.37 4.88 -4.60
CA PRO A 139 -11.70 5.12 -5.17
C PRO A 139 -11.96 4.36 -6.48
N ALA A 140 -10.94 4.13 -7.30
CA ALA A 140 -11.11 3.47 -8.60
C ALA A 140 -11.45 1.99 -8.45
N ASP A 141 -10.65 1.26 -7.67
CA ASP A 141 -10.92 -0.16 -7.38
C ASP A 141 -12.17 -0.35 -6.54
N PHE A 142 -12.45 0.57 -5.61
CA PHE A 142 -13.70 0.54 -4.87
C PHE A 142 -14.91 0.66 -5.81
N ALA A 143 -14.89 1.60 -6.75
CA ALA A 143 -15.95 1.77 -7.74
C ALA A 143 -16.10 0.50 -8.61
N ALA A 144 -14.99 -0.12 -9.02
CA ALA A 144 -15.01 -1.38 -9.74
C ALA A 144 -15.58 -2.53 -8.90
N SER A 145 -15.17 -2.65 -7.63
CA SER A 145 -15.63 -3.72 -6.73
C SER A 145 -17.13 -3.62 -6.38
N THR A 146 -17.68 -2.43 -6.47
CA THR A 146 -19.11 -2.15 -6.20
C THR A 146 -19.94 -1.96 -7.48
N GLU A 147 -19.35 -2.24 -8.64
CA GLU A 147 -20.00 -2.11 -9.96
C GLU A 147 -20.59 -0.71 -10.20
N MET A 148 -19.94 0.32 -9.69
CA MET A 148 -20.38 1.70 -9.93
C MET A 148 -20.22 2.07 -11.41
N PRO A 149 -21.13 2.88 -11.97
CA PRO A 149 -21.08 3.27 -13.40
C PRO A 149 -19.90 4.23 -13.72
N VAL A 150 -19.22 4.74 -12.69
CA VAL A 150 -18.06 5.64 -12.82
C VAL A 150 -16.83 4.98 -12.23
N LEU A 151 -15.83 4.72 -13.08
CA LEU A 151 -14.56 4.10 -12.69
C LEU A 151 -13.42 5.10 -12.49
N THR A 152 -13.65 6.38 -12.78
CA THR A 152 -12.60 7.40 -12.65
C THR A 152 -12.66 8.03 -11.28
N GLY A 153 -11.66 7.78 -10.45
CA GLY A 153 -11.53 8.40 -9.14
C GLY A 153 -11.53 9.93 -9.23
N GLY A 154 -12.23 10.58 -8.32
CA GLY A 154 -12.32 12.04 -8.25
C GLY A 154 -13.34 12.69 -9.20
N VAL A 155 -14.02 11.91 -10.04
CA VAL A 155 -15.11 12.42 -10.87
C VAL A 155 -16.44 12.25 -10.13
N GLN A 156 -17.11 13.36 -9.85
CA GLN A 156 -18.46 13.33 -9.32
C GLN A 156 -19.46 12.93 -10.41
N ILE A 157 -20.45 12.12 -10.03
CA ILE A 157 -21.60 11.80 -10.88
C ILE A 157 -22.55 13.01 -10.81
N PRO A 158 -22.78 13.73 -11.93
CA PRO A 158 -23.52 14.99 -11.91
C PRO A 158 -24.95 14.86 -11.37
N GLU A 159 -25.57 13.71 -11.56
CA GLU A 159 -26.93 13.41 -11.13
C GLU A 159 -27.03 12.97 -9.67
N TYR A 160 -25.90 12.72 -9.01
CA TYR A 160 -25.90 12.31 -7.60
C TYR A 160 -25.85 13.55 -6.69
N PRO A 161 -26.79 13.68 -5.74
CA PRO A 161 -26.86 14.85 -4.87
C PRO A 161 -25.78 14.79 -3.78
N GLY A 162 -24.59 15.24 -4.06
CA GLY A 162 -23.45 15.26 -3.13
C GLY A 162 -22.28 14.40 -3.59
N ASP A 163 -21.40 14.04 -2.66
CA ASP A 163 -20.28 13.16 -2.91
C ASP A 163 -20.73 11.69 -2.78
N HIS A 164 -20.60 10.92 -3.85
CA HIS A 164 -21.00 9.50 -3.85
C HIS A 164 -20.09 8.62 -2.98
N PHE A 165 -18.92 9.08 -2.59
CA PHE A 165 -18.05 8.42 -1.60
C PHE A 165 -18.18 8.97 -0.19
N HIS A 166 -19.15 9.89 0.07
CA HIS A 166 -19.31 10.53 1.38
C HIS A 166 -19.39 9.51 2.53
N TYR A 167 -20.13 8.42 2.35
CA TYR A 167 -20.20 7.36 3.36
C TYR A 167 -18.83 6.72 3.63
N VAL A 168 -18.05 6.46 2.59
CA VAL A 168 -16.71 5.88 2.73
C VAL A 168 -15.82 6.81 3.55
N PHE A 169 -15.74 8.10 3.17
CA PHE A 169 -14.95 9.10 3.90
C PHE A 169 -15.40 9.32 5.35
N SER A 170 -16.67 9.08 5.63
CA SER A 170 -17.19 9.19 7.00
C SER A 170 -16.94 7.95 7.84
N LYS A 171 -16.67 6.80 7.19
CA LYS A 171 -16.46 5.51 7.84
C LYS A 171 -14.98 5.25 8.14
N ILE A 172 -14.08 5.69 7.27
CA ILE A 172 -12.62 5.59 7.46
C ILE A 172 -12.07 6.84 8.16
#